data_401fb34fc03e22fc4f92b74bf20e0785
#
_entry.id   401fb34fc03e22fc4f92b74bf20e0785
#
_cell.length_a   1.000
_cell.length_b   1.000
_cell.length_c   1.000
_cell.angle_alpha   90.00
_cell.angle_beta   90.00
_cell.angle_gamma   90.00
#
_symmetry.space_group_name_H-M   'P 1'
#
loop_
_entity.id
_entity.type
_entity.pdbx_description
1 polymer ?
#
loop_
_entity_poly.entity_id
_entity_poly.type
_entity_poly.pdbx_seq_one_letter_code
_entity_poly.pdbx_strand_id
1 'polypeptide(L)'
;MKSFLKKDKLLVVLALLALLVSLVPIARRVQTEESNKYYDCVLDYASLRAMARQSEMGEDEWLDLFRSLGVEKAALGEASALDLHQSAAIPVHAMTVKKAMENYGWEDSYPAEVASWLRESTDVSDCLIWTETAAGYEWILDAFTARFENFEAKTYLEGEHGFLFIQQQKNGMKGEKLLDLCLGIWPDTAELLERHGYEIIPRTVTKKDMNGTQFAAAYIDVLKHYDAPYFMNSGKELVGYESDEGWDMLVQYLNESGASIAMMEQNDQSLNLTWPGIEDLLDETGYHGVRVFNEWAYIQNRYQYCGYEGPEEITNTFFRAIAERNCKIIYLKMILEPDNDVSWDADEKEWTYVTDPADYEKMLKDLDARLAPLGYTRGTVPAMELKTPSTALRLVQSIGTAALLVLLFDLFFRIGARWRTILLVVGVLGF
;
A
#
# COMPACT_ATOMS: atom_id res chain seq x y z
N MET A 1 -12.28 -16.60 51.32
CA MET A 1 -11.01 -16.23 50.68
C MET A 1 -9.79 -16.82 51.33
N LYS A 2 -9.48 -16.59 52.62
CA LYS A 2 -8.29 -17.20 53.30
C LYS A 2 -8.24 -18.73 53.31
N SER A 3 -9.38 -19.44 53.36
CA SER A 3 -9.45 -20.94 53.34
C SER A 3 -9.22 -21.51 51.93
N PHE A 4 -9.69 -20.80 50.91
CA PHE A 4 -9.50 -21.13 49.49
C PHE A 4 -8.01 -21.06 49.11
N LEU A 5 -7.34 -19.96 49.44
CA LEU A 5 -5.90 -19.77 49.16
C LEU A 5 -5.00 -20.77 49.91
N LYS A 6 -5.44 -21.37 51.04
CA LYS A 6 -4.65 -22.40 51.74
C LYS A 6 -4.75 -23.76 51.08
N LYS A 7 -5.86 -24.11 50.44
CA LYS A 7 -6.12 -25.41 49.84
C LYS A 7 -5.47 -25.58 48.46
N ASP A 8 -5.30 -24.49 47.74
CA ASP A 8 -4.85 -24.47 46.35
C ASP A 8 -3.54 -23.69 46.16
N LYS A 9 -2.69 -23.69 47.17
CA LYS A 9 -1.43 -22.93 47.19
C LYS A 9 -0.58 -23.15 45.93
N LEU A 10 -0.49 -24.40 45.41
CA LEU A 10 0.29 -24.71 44.23
C LEU A 10 -0.25 -23.99 43.00
N LEU A 11 -1.56 -24.07 42.74
CA LEU A 11 -2.18 -23.38 41.58
C LEU A 11 -2.03 -21.86 41.67
N VAL A 12 -2.18 -21.30 42.86
CA VAL A 12 -1.96 -19.87 43.09
C VAL A 12 -0.51 -19.48 42.83
N VAL A 13 0.45 -20.27 43.32
CA VAL A 13 1.89 -20.04 43.05
C VAL A 13 2.22 -20.13 41.57
N LEU A 14 1.69 -21.12 40.84
CA LEU A 14 1.88 -21.28 39.40
C LEU A 14 1.30 -20.08 38.64
N ALA A 15 0.09 -19.64 39.00
CA ALA A 15 -0.54 -18.45 38.39
C ALA A 15 0.26 -17.18 38.67
N LEU A 16 0.73 -16.95 39.89
CA LEU A 16 1.55 -15.79 40.24
C LEU A 16 2.92 -15.83 39.51
N LEU A 17 3.54 -17.02 39.42
CA LEU A 17 4.79 -17.16 38.69
C LEU A 17 4.62 -16.85 37.21
N ALA A 18 3.55 -17.34 36.57
CA ALA A 18 3.24 -17.02 35.20
C ALA A 18 2.97 -15.52 34.99
N LEU A 19 2.25 -14.88 35.93
CA LEU A 19 2.03 -13.43 35.89
C LEU A 19 3.35 -12.66 35.94
N LEU A 20 4.25 -13.00 36.85
CA LEU A 20 5.57 -12.37 36.94
C LEU A 20 6.41 -12.59 35.68
N VAL A 21 6.40 -13.80 35.16
CA VAL A 21 7.14 -14.15 33.94
C VAL A 21 6.55 -13.42 32.72
N SER A 22 5.24 -13.17 32.70
CA SER A 22 4.59 -12.39 31.63
C SER A 22 5.00 -10.92 31.58
N LEU A 23 5.58 -10.38 32.66
CA LEU A 23 6.15 -9.02 32.63
C LEU A 23 7.35 -8.89 31.69
N VAL A 24 8.07 -10.00 31.42
CA VAL A 24 9.26 -9.97 30.54
C VAL A 24 8.87 -9.65 29.08
N PRO A 25 7.94 -10.39 28.42
CA PRO A 25 7.53 -10.06 27.07
C PRO A 25 6.79 -8.70 26.99
N ILE A 26 6.05 -8.34 28.03
CA ILE A 26 5.41 -7.00 28.09
C ILE A 26 6.48 -5.89 28.11
N ALA A 27 7.50 -6.03 28.96
CA ALA A 27 8.58 -5.04 29.01
C ALA A 27 9.35 -4.95 27.70
N ARG A 28 9.60 -6.09 27.04
CA ARG A 28 10.25 -6.13 25.72
C ARG A 28 9.40 -5.47 24.65
N ARG A 29 8.09 -5.73 24.65
CA ARG A 29 7.15 -5.08 23.74
C ARG A 29 7.14 -3.57 23.93
N VAL A 30 6.98 -3.10 25.16
CA VAL A 30 7.03 -1.67 25.49
C VAL A 30 8.36 -1.06 25.02
N GLN A 31 9.49 -1.73 25.26
CA GLN A 31 10.79 -1.24 24.80
C GLN A 31 10.85 -1.12 23.27
N THR A 32 10.33 -2.11 22.53
CA THR A 32 10.27 -2.08 21.07
C THR A 32 9.39 -0.93 20.58
N GLU A 33 8.20 -0.75 21.17
CA GLU A 33 7.28 0.33 20.81
C GLU A 33 7.88 1.71 21.14
N GLU A 34 8.52 1.88 22.29
CA GLU A 34 9.18 3.12 22.70
C GLU A 34 10.42 3.45 21.83
N SER A 35 11.14 2.44 21.35
CA SER A 35 12.29 2.65 20.45
C SER A 35 11.89 2.97 19.01
N ASN A 36 10.62 2.75 18.65
CA ASN A 36 10.07 3.01 17.31
C ASN A 36 8.99 4.11 17.37
N LYS A 37 9.36 5.28 17.89
CA LYS A 37 8.49 6.47 17.87
C LYS A 37 8.77 7.36 16.67
N TYR A 38 8.77 6.73 15.50
CA TYR A 38 8.84 7.42 14.22
C TYR A 38 7.48 7.36 13.53
N TYR A 39 7.17 8.38 12.73
CA TYR A 39 6.08 8.38 11.79
C TYR A 39 6.47 9.15 10.54
N ASP A 40 5.84 8.85 9.43
CA ASP A 40 6.13 9.47 8.15
C ASP A 40 4.83 9.96 7.49
N CYS A 41 4.97 10.98 6.65
CA CYS A 41 3.91 11.44 5.77
C CYS A 41 4.35 11.18 4.34
N VAL A 42 3.60 10.34 3.64
CA VAL A 42 3.85 10.02 2.23
C VAL A 42 2.78 10.71 1.39
N LEU A 43 3.20 11.66 0.59
CA LEU A 43 2.32 12.46 -0.25
C LEU A 43 1.65 11.59 -1.33
N ASP A 44 0.34 11.64 -1.46
CA ASP A 44 -0.36 11.10 -2.63
C ASP A 44 -0.22 12.07 -3.81
N TYR A 45 0.76 11.82 -4.67
CA TYR A 45 1.02 12.69 -5.81
C TYR A 45 -0.17 12.83 -6.75
N ALA A 46 -0.96 11.78 -6.93
CA ALA A 46 -2.13 11.84 -7.81
C ALA A 46 -3.18 12.85 -7.32
N SER A 47 -3.46 12.86 -6.01
CA SER A 47 -4.40 13.83 -5.43
C SER A 47 -3.81 15.24 -5.39
N LEU A 48 -2.50 15.40 -5.13
CA LEU A 48 -1.83 16.71 -5.22
C LEU A 48 -1.96 17.30 -6.63
N ARG A 49 -1.63 16.51 -7.65
CA ARG A 49 -1.73 16.94 -9.04
C ARG A 49 -3.15 17.33 -9.44
N ALA A 50 -4.16 16.59 -8.95
CA ALA A 50 -5.57 16.90 -9.17
C ALA A 50 -5.97 18.23 -8.50
N MET A 51 -5.52 18.45 -7.26
CA MET A 51 -5.75 19.70 -6.52
C MET A 51 -5.03 20.89 -7.18
N ALA A 52 -3.77 20.74 -7.58
CA ALA A 52 -2.98 21.80 -8.18
C ALA A 52 -3.63 22.36 -9.46
N ARG A 53 -4.35 21.53 -10.22
CA ARG A 53 -5.13 21.98 -11.40
C ARG A 53 -6.30 22.90 -11.05
N GLN A 54 -6.75 22.89 -9.80
CA GLN A 54 -7.86 23.72 -9.30
C GLN A 54 -7.37 24.92 -8.50
N SER A 55 -6.08 24.98 -8.22
CA SER A 55 -5.42 25.99 -7.39
C SER A 55 -4.85 27.14 -8.23
N GLU A 56 -4.70 28.31 -7.61
CA GLU A 56 -3.91 29.42 -8.16
C GLU A 56 -2.40 29.12 -8.13
N MET A 57 -1.95 28.28 -7.17
CA MET A 57 -0.58 27.79 -7.10
C MET A 57 -0.38 26.67 -8.11
N GLY A 58 0.77 26.68 -8.79
CA GLY A 58 1.17 25.61 -9.68
C GLY A 58 1.59 24.33 -8.94
N GLU A 59 1.72 23.25 -9.69
CA GLU A 59 2.15 21.94 -9.16
C GLU A 59 3.53 22.03 -8.48
N ASP A 60 4.49 22.71 -9.09
CA ASP A 60 5.84 22.92 -8.55
C ASP A 60 5.81 23.65 -7.19
N GLU A 61 4.99 24.69 -7.08
CA GLU A 61 4.84 25.47 -5.84
C GLU A 61 4.23 24.63 -4.71
N TRP A 62 3.27 23.77 -5.03
CA TRP A 62 2.70 22.83 -4.05
C TRP A 62 3.71 21.78 -3.61
N LEU A 63 4.49 21.25 -4.53
CA LEU A 63 5.56 20.31 -4.18
C LEU A 63 6.58 20.96 -3.25
N ASP A 64 7.03 22.18 -3.55
CA ASP A 64 7.95 22.94 -2.71
C ASP A 64 7.36 23.24 -1.33
N LEU A 65 6.08 23.57 -1.25
CA LEU A 65 5.40 23.80 0.02
C LEU A 65 5.42 22.54 0.90
N PHE A 66 4.93 21.41 0.40
CA PHE A 66 4.92 20.18 1.19
C PHE A 66 6.33 19.73 1.57
N ARG A 67 7.30 19.91 0.68
CA ARG A 67 8.71 19.64 0.98
C ARG A 67 9.22 20.51 2.12
N SER A 68 8.89 21.81 2.11
CA SER A 68 9.24 22.77 3.17
C SER A 68 8.59 22.42 4.52
N LEU A 69 7.43 21.77 4.50
CA LEU A 69 6.72 21.27 5.67
C LEU A 69 7.23 19.92 6.17
N GLY A 70 8.33 19.40 5.60
CA GLY A 70 8.97 18.17 6.02
C GLY A 70 8.33 16.89 5.49
N VAL A 71 7.53 16.97 4.42
CA VAL A 71 7.07 15.79 3.68
C VAL A 71 8.14 15.43 2.67
N GLU A 72 8.86 14.34 2.92
CA GLU A 72 10.05 13.97 2.15
C GLU A 72 9.81 12.87 1.11
N LYS A 73 8.65 12.22 1.18
CA LYS A 73 8.29 11.08 0.34
C LYS A 73 7.00 11.30 -0.40
N ALA A 74 6.97 10.83 -1.64
CA ALA A 74 5.77 10.85 -2.47
C ALA A 74 5.44 9.47 -3.03
N ALA A 75 4.22 9.04 -2.86
CA ALA A 75 3.73 7.81 -3.48
C ALA A 75 3.39 8.05 -4.94
N LEU A 76 4.02 7.27 -5.81
CA LEU A 76 3.83 7.35 -7.24
C LEU A 76 3.34 6.01 -7.78
N GLY A 77 2.16 6.04 -8.42
CA GLY A 77 1.54 4.87 -9.02
C GLY A 77 2.20 4.47 -10.34
N GLU A 78 2.13 3.19 -10.65
CA GLU A 78 2.41 2.72 -12.00
C GLU A 78 1.33 3.26 -12.96
N ALA A 79 1.74 3.59 -14.16
CA ALA A 79 0.87 4.05 -15.23
C ALA A 79 0.60 2.92 -16.23
N SER A 80 -0.62 2.82 -16.72
CA SER A 80 -0.99 2.04 -17.89
C SER A 80 -0.90 2.89 -19.16
N ALA A 81 -0.94 2.27 -20.33
CA ALA A 81 -1.00 3.01 -21.59
C ALA A 81 -2.27 3.89 -21.68
N LEU A 82 -3.38 3.48 -21.04
CA LEU A 82 -4.59 4.29 -20.94
C LEU A 82 -4.42 5.49 -20.01
N ASP A 83 -3.77 5.32 -18.86
CA ASP A 83 -3.50 6.43 -17.94
C ASP A 83 -2.61 7.49 -18.61
N LEU A 84 -1.58 7.05 -19.32
CA LEU A 84 -0.70 7.94 -20.08
C LEU A 84 -1.47 8.68 -21.17
N HIS A 85 -2.33 7.96 -21.93
CA HIS A 85 -3.18 8.56 -22.96
C HIS A 85 -4.14 9.63 -22.41
N GLN A 86 -4.70 9.42 -21.23
CA GLN A 86 -5.63 10.37 -20.59
C GLN A 86 -4.91 11.61 -20.03
N SER A 87 -3.60 11.53 -19.86
CA SER A 87 -2.81 12.66 -19.38
C SER A 87 -2.42 13.57 -20.52
N ALA A 88 -3.05 14.73 -20.62
CA ALA A 88 -2.77 15.71 -21.69
C ALA A 88 -1.30 16.21 -21.73
N ALA A 89 -0.56 16.01 -20.64
CA ALA A 89 0.85 16.42 -20.53
C ALA A 89 1.83 15.34 -21.03
N ILE A 90 1.36 14.09 -21.25
CA ILE A 90 2.20 12.99 -21.65
C ILE A 90 1.93 12.67 -23.13
N PRO A 91 2.96 12.68 -23.99
CA PRO A 91 2.80 12.50 -25.42
C PRO A 91 2.66 11.00 -25.80
N VAL A 92 1.69 10.34 -25.18
CA VAL A 92 1.34 8.92 -25.42
C VAL A 92 -0.11 8.80 -25.80
N HIS A 93 -0.37 8.03 -26.85
CA HIS A 93 -1.72 7.75 -27.33
C HIS A 93 -1.95 6.24 -27.37
N ALA A 94 -3.07 5.78 -26.84
CA ALA A 94 -3.41 4.37 -26.74
C ALA A 94 -4.89 4.14 -27.02
N MET A 95 -5.21 3.26 -27.94
CA MET A 95 -6.59 2.93 -28.29
C MET A 95 -6.72 1.57 -28.98
N THR A 96 -7.94 1.06 -29.03
CA THR A 96 -8.24 -0.12 -29.84
C THR A 96 -8.35 0.24 -31.33
N VAL A 97 -8.16 -0.74 -32.22
CA VAL A 97 -8.36 -0.58 -33.66
C VAL A 97 -9.73 -0.02 -33.98
N LYS A 98 -10.77 -0.46 -33.29
CA LYS A 98 -12.13 0.09 -33.42
C LYS A 98 -12.14 1.61 -33.29
N LYS A 99 -11.48 2.13 -32.27
CA LYS A 99 -11.43 3.57 -31.96
C LYS A 99 -10.52 4.32 -32.92
N ALA A 100 -9.40 3.70 -33.31
CA ALA A 100 -8.45 4.28 -34.29
C ALA A 100 -9.09 4.48 -35.69
N MET A 101 -10.01 3.60 -36.08
CA MET A 101 -10.70 3.65 -37.38
C MET A 101 -12.07 4.33 -37.34
N GLU A 102 -12.47 4.92 -36.22
CA GLU A 102 -13.82 5.52 -36.05
C GLU A 102 -14.06 6.76 -36.91
N ASN A 103 -12.99 7.54 -37.15
CA ASN A 103 -13.09 8.79 -37.88
C ASN A 103 -12.98 8.57 -39.39
N TYR A 104 -13.78 9.31 -40.17
CA TYR A 104 -13.65 9.31 -41.62
C TYR A 104 -12.27 9.87 -42.06
N GLY A 105 -11.57 9.15 -42.95
CA GLY A 105 -10.24 9.53 -43.38
C GLY A 105 -9.11 9.20 -42.39
N TRP A 106 -9.34 8.26 -41.48
CA TRP A 106 -8.36 7.81 -40.49
C TRP A 106 -7.03 7.35 -41.12
N GLU A 107 -7.06 6.82 -42.37
CA GLU A 107 -5.85 6.38 -43.04
C GLU A 107 -4.80 7.47 -43.21
N ASP A 108 -5.25 8.72 -43.39
CA ASP A 108 -4.36 9.87 -43.58
C ASP A 108 -3.77 10.36 -42.24
N SER A 109 -4.25 9.83 -41.12
CA SER A 109 -3.79 10.20 -39.78
C SER A 109 -2.58 9.37 -39.31
N TYR A 110 -2.21 8.34 -40.04
CA TYR A 110 -1.14 7.42 -39.67
C TYR A 110 -0.15 7.22 -40.82
N PRO A 111 1.12 6.83 -40.55
CA PRO A 111 2.06 6.38 -41.55
C PRO A 111 1.46 5.22 -42.36
N ALA A 112 1.80 5.15 -43.66
CA ALA A 112 1.22 4.15 -44.58
C ALA A 112 1.35 2.72 -44.07
N GLU A 113 2.46 2.39 -43.40
CA GLU A 113 2.70 1.06 -42.82
C GLU A 113 1.73 0.80 -41.64
N VAL A 114 1.57 1.74 -40.71
CA VAL A 114 0.63 1.64 -39.60
C VAL A 114 -0.81 1.55 -40.10
N ALA A 115 -1.18 2.35 -41.08
CA ALA A 115 -2.50 2.29 -41.71
C ALA A 115 -2.76 0.92 -42.37
N SER A 116 -1.72 0.26 -42.91
CA SER A 116 -1.87 -1.11 -43.46
C SER A 116 -2.16 -2.13 -42.34
N TRP A 117 -1.52 -2.00 -41.18
CA TRP A 117 -1.79 -2.89 -40.02
C TRP A 117 -3.24 -2.77 -39.54
N LEU A 118 -3.77 -1.55 -39.46
CA LEU A 118 -5.15 -1.31 -39.08
C LEU A 118 -6.13 -1.93 -40.07
N ARG A 119 -5.89 -1.79 -41.38
CA ARG A 119 -6.72 -2.41 -42.45
C ARG A 119 -6.67 -3.93 -42.47
N GLU A 120 -5.52 -4.51 -42.17
CA GLU A 120 -5.31 -5.94 -42.13
C GLU A 120 -5.79 -6.59 -40.83
N SER A 121 -6.02 -5.83 -39.80
CA SER A 121 -6.52 -6.33 -38.53
C SER A 121 -7.87 -7.00 -38.69
N THR A 122 -7.98 -8.22 -38.18
CA THR A 122 -9.23 -9.00 -38.15
C THR A 122 -9.97 -8.91 -36.82
N ASP A 123 -9.35 -8.34 -35.81
CA ASP A 123 -9.94 -8.14 -34.48
C ASP A 123 -9.96 -6.65 -34.11
N VAL A 124 -11.13 -6.09 -34.03
CA VAL A 124 -11.33 -4.68 -33.67
C VAL A 124 -10.85 -4.33 -32.25
N SER A 125 -10.54 -5.33 -31.43
CA SER A 125 -9.93 -5.18 -30.10
C SER A 125 -8.40 -5.19 -30.13
N ASP A 126 -7.74 -5.39 -31.29
CA ASP A 126 -6.30 -5.14 -31.40
C ASP A 126 -5.99 -3.70 -30.98
N CYS A 127 -4.79 -3.46 -30.47
CA CYS A 127 -4.42 -2.20 -29.85
C CYS A 127 -3.37 -1.47 -30.67
N LEU A 128 -3.54 -0.17 -30.79
CA LEU A 128 -2.54 0.74 -31.32
C LEU A 128 -2.09 1.68 -30.20
N ILE A 129 -0.78 1.74 -29.96
CA ILE A 129 -0.15 2.71 -29.06
C ILE A 129 0.87 3.47 -29.89
N TRP A 130 0.91 4.80 -29.74
CA TRP A 130 1.98 5.59 -30.31
C TRP A 130 2.44 6.69 -29.38
N THR A 131 3.67 7.12 -29.57
CA THR A 131 4.34 8.14 -28.79
C THR A 131 4.93 9.19 -29.70
N GLU A 132 5.01 10.41 -29.20
CA GLU A 132 5.63 11.53 -29.92
C GLU A 132 7.14 11.64 -29.62
N THR A 133 7.67 10.76 -28.77
CA THR A 133 9.09 10.71 -28.40
C THR A 133 9.64 9.30 -28.51
N ALA A 134 10.88 9.18 -29.00
CA ALA A 134 11.57 7.88 -29.10
C ALA A 134 11.79 7.26 -27.70
N ALA A 135 12.11 8.07 -26.69
CA ALA A 135 12.27 7.58 -25.31
C ALA A 135 10.96 6.98 -24.76
N GLY A 136 9.82 7.64 -24.99
CA GLY A 136 8.51 7.11 -24.59
C GLY A 136 8.17 5.80 -25.31
N TYR A 137 8.52 5.69 -26.59
CA TYR A 137 8.35 4.46 -27.36
C TYR A 137 9.18 3.32 -26.79
N GLU A 138 10.47 3.55 -26.54
CA GLU A 138 11.37 2.55 -25.97
C GLU A 138 10.88 2.10 -24.60
N TRP A 139 10.50 3.05 -23.74
CA TRP A 139 9.99 2.73 -22.41
C TRP A 139 8.74 1.84 -22.45
N ILE A 140 7.76 2.15 -23.33
CA ILE A 140 6.53 1.34 -23.44
C ILE A 140 6.86 -0.04 -23.99
N LEU A 141 7.71 -0.14 -25.01
CA LEU A 141 8.10 -1.42 -25.61
C LEU A 141 8.82 -2.31 -24.58
N ASP A 142 9.76 -1.75 -23.84
CA ASP A 142 10.50 -2.44 -22.79
C ASP A 142 9.56 -2.89 -21.65
N ALA A 143 8.63 -2.02 -21.24
CA ALA A 143 7.67 -2.33 -20.19
C ALA A 143 6.74 -3.50 -20.56
N PHE A 144 6.25 -3.56 -21.79
CA PHE A 144 5.49 -4.72 -22.29
C PHE A 144 6.36 -5.97 -22.39
N THR A 145 7.56 -5.84 -22.94
CA THR A 145 8.49 -6.95 -23.09
C THR A 145 8.88 -7.57 -21.75
N ALA A 146 9.06 -6.74 -20.72
CA ALA A 146 9.35 -7.21 -19.37
C ALA A 146 8.19 -7.98 -18.71
N ARG A 147 6.94 -7.71 -19.10
CA ARG A 147 5.74 -8.28 -18.47
C ARG A 147 5.15 -9.49 -19.18
N PHE A 148 5.52 -9.72 -20.44
CA PHE A 148 5.00 -10.84 -21.23
C PHE A 148 6.11 -11.78 -21.68
N GLU A 149 5.95 -13.04 -21.40
CA GLU A 149 6.79 -14.07 -22.01
C GLU A 149 6.52 -14.13 -23.53
N ASN A 150 7.56 -13.85 -24.32
CA ASN A 150 7.46 -13.78 -25.79
C ASN A 150 6.44 -12.72 -26.26
N PHE A 151 6.62 -11.48 -25.81
CA PHE A 151 5.83 -10.35 -26.30
C PHE A 151 5.92 -10.21 -27.81
N GLU A 152 4.79 -10.10 -28.47
CA GLU A 152 4.70 -9.95 -29.93
C GLU A 152 3.94 -8.65 -30.26
N ALA A 153 4.58 -7.77 -31.00
CA ALA A 153 3.98 -6.55 -31.54
C ALA A 153 4.60 -6.21 -32.90
N LYS A 154 3.81 -5.58 -33.78
CA LYS A 154 4.39 -4.89 -34.93
C LYS A 154 4.87 -3.52 -34.46
N THR A 155 6.05 -3.12 -34.89
CA THR A 155 6.70 -1.88 -34.44
C THR A 155 7.10 -1.02 -35.65
N TYR A 156 6.92 0.30 -35.52
CA TYR A 156 7.35 1.27 -36.52
C TYR A 156 7.86 2.51 -35.83
N LEU A 157 8.98 3.03 -36.29
CA LEU A 157 9.59 4.26 -35.78
C LEU A 157 9.88 5.21 -36.93
N GLU A 158 9.36 6.44 -36.87
CA GLU A 158 9.60 7.49 -37.84
C GLU A 158 10.05 8.77 -37.12
N GLY A 159 11.35 9.07 -37.17
CA GLY A 159 11.92 10.16 -36.38
C GLY A 159 11.77 9.90 -34.87
N GLU A 160 11.05 10.77 -34.20
CA GLU A 160 10.74 10.63 -32.77
C GLU A 160 9.44 9.85 -32.52
N HIS A 161 8.60 9.66 -33.55
CA HIS A 161 7.29 9.01 -33.39
C HIS A 161 7.40 7.51 -33.48
N GLY A 162 7.07 6.83 -32.41
CA GLY A 162 7.04 5.37 -32.33
C GLY A 162 5.63 4.80 -32.27
N PHE A 163 5.40 3.70 -32.99
CA PHE A 163 4.11 3.00 -33.07
C PHE A 163 4.25 1.54 -32.69
N LEU A 164 3.34 1.06 -31.88
CA LEU A 164 3.20 -0.32 -31.44
C LEU A 164 1.80 -0.81 -31.81
N PHE A 165 1.72 -1.85 -32.61
CA PHE A 165 0.47 -2.54 -32.90
C PHE A 165 0.49 -3.90 -32.23
N ILE A 166 -0.41 -4.07 -31.26
CA ILE A 166 -0.42 -5.23 -30.36
C ILE A 166 -1.71 -6.02 -30.58
N GLN A 167 -1.53 -7.28 -30.97
CA GLN A 167 -2.63 -8.24 -31.08
C GLN A 167 -2.84 -8.98 -29.76
N GLN A 168 -3.84 -9.86 -29.71
CA GLN A 168 -4.05 -10.72 -28.56
C GLN A 168 -2.78 -11.48 -28.20
N GLN A 169 -2.35 -11.34 -26.93
CA GLN A 169 -1.19 -12.06 -26.41
C GLN A 169 -1.52 -13.53 -26.10
N LYS A 170 -0.48 -14.37 -25.95
CA LYS A 170 -0.63 -15.81 -25.72
C LYS A 170 -1.42 -16.18 -24.47
N ASN A 171 -1.39 -15.31 -23.44
CA ASN A 171 -2.22 -15.44 -22.24
C ASN A 171 -3.69 -15.03 -22.42
N GLY A 172 -4.11 -14.67 -23.62
CA GLY A 172 -5.48 -14.26 -23.96
C GLY A 172 -5.78 -12.78 -23.72
N MET A 173 -4.80 -11.99 -23.24
CA MET A 173 -4.99 -10.56 -22.99
C MET A 173 -5.09 -9.77 -24.28
N LYS A 174 -6.09 -8.90 -24.39
CA LYS A 174 -6.36 -8.04 -25.55
C LYS A 174 -7.24 -6.84 -25.20
N GLY A 175 -7.32 -5.88 -26.09
CA GLY A 175 -8.20 -4.73 -26.02
C GLY A 175 -7.88 -3.82 -24.83
N GLU A 176 -8.91 -3.23 -24.25
CA GLU A 176 -8.78 -2.31 -23.13
C GLU A 176 -8.06 -2.93 -21.93
N LYS A 177 -8.21 -4.24 -21.70
CA LYS A 177 -7.48 -4.93 -20.62
C LYS A 177 -5.96 -4.91 -20.84
N LEU A 178 -5.51 -4.98 -22.10
CA LEU A 178 -4.10 -4.87 -22.44
C LEU A 178 -3.61 -3.43 -22.26
N LEU A 179 -4.40 -2.45 -22.69
CA LEU A 179 -4.05 -1.04 -22.56
C LEU A 179 -4.08 -0.53 -21.11
N ASP A 180 -4.89 -1.17 -20.27
CA ASP A 180 -5.00 -0.89 -18.84
C ASP A 180 -3.98 -1.68 -17.98
N LEU A 181 -3.05 -2.37 -18.61
CA LEU A 181 -1.94 -3.03 -17.90
C LEU A 181 -0.97 -1.98 -17.36
N CYS A 182 -0.66 -2.08 -16.06
CA CYS A 182 0.34 -1.22 -15.45
C CYS A 182 1.74 -1.57 -16.00
N LEU A 183 2.41 -0.56 -16.53
CA LEU A 183 3.68 -0.68 -17.25
C LEU A 183 4.89 -0.28 -16.40
N GLY A 184 4.66 0.38 -15.27
CA GLY A 184 5.68 0.91 -14.38
C GLY A 184 5.46 2.40 -14.10
N ILE A 185 6.42 3.00 -13.44
CA ILE A 185 6.40 4.42 -13.11
C ILE A 185 6.92 5.22 -14.31
N TRP A 186 6.15 6.22 -14.75
CA TRP A 186 6.54 7.07 -15.87
C TRP A 186 7.75 7.96 -15.52
N PRO A 187 8.85 7.91 -16.29
CA PRO A 187 10.12 8.55 -15.92
C PRO A 187 10.02 10.06 -15.66
N ASP A 188 9.37 10.81 -16.54
CA ASP A 188 9.30 12.27 -16.41
C ASP A 188 8.60 12.70 -15.11
N THR A 189 7.61 11.91 -14.66
CA THR A 189 6.91 12.17 -13.39
C THR A 189 7.80 11.84 -12.19
N ALA A 190 8.59 10.78 -12.28
CA ALA A 190 9.57 10.45 -11.25
C ALA A 190 10.64 11.53 -11.14
N GLU A 191 11.23 11.93 -12.27
CA GLU A 191 12.23 13.01 -12.34
C GLU A 191 11.71 14.35 -11.80
N LEU A 192 10.43 14.66 -12.04
CA LEU A 192 9.80 15.85 -11.46
C LEU A 192 9.85 15.81 -9.93
N LEU A 193 9.41 14.71 -9.32
CA LEU A 193 9.40 14.56 -7.87
C LEU A 193 10.81 14.56 -7.28
N GLU A 194 11.76 13.88 -7.92
CA GLU A 194 13.17 13.85 -7.50
C GLU A 194 13.83 15.23 -7.56
N ARG A 195 13.51 16.06 -8.57
CA ARG A 195 14.01 17.46 -8.66
C ARG A 195 13.50 18.31 -7.51
N HIS A 196 12.30 18.04 -6.98
CA HIS A 196 11.77 18.69 -5.78
C HIS A 196 12.26 18.02 -4.48
N GLY A 197 13.17 17.03 -4.57
CA GLY A 197 13.81 16.38 -3.43
C GLY A 197 12.95 15.32 -2.74
N TYR A 198 11.96 14.77 -3.44
CA TYR A 198 11.16 13.64 -2.93
C TYR A 198 11.84 12.31 -3.17
N GLU A 199 11.78 11.45 -2.18
CA GLU A 199 12.00 10.02 -2.32
C GLU A 199 10.71 9.36 -2.82
N ILE A 200 10.82 8.56 -3.89
CA ILE A 200 9.65 7.94 -4.49
C ILE A 200 9.30 6.65 -3.75
N ILE A 201 8.06 6.58 -3.30
CA ILE A 201 7.46 5.36 -2.76
C ILE A 201 6.65 4.68 -3.85
N PRO A 202 7.12 3.57 -4.43
CA PRO A 202 6.41 2.88 -5.49
C PRO A 202 5.03 2.40 -5.01
N ARG A 203 4.01 2.76 -5.77
CA ARG A 203 2.65 2.24 -5.59
C ARG A 203 2.32 1.36 -6.79
N THR A 204 2.71 0.13 -6.66
CA THR A 204 2.60 -0.87 -7.72
C THR A 204 1.23 -1.54 -7.74
N VAL A 205 0.79 -2.02 -8.90
CA VAL A 205 -0.54 -2.58 -9.10
C VAL A 205 -0.48 -4.02 -9.58
N THR A 206 -1.07 -4.93 -8.83
CA THR A 206 -1.25 -6.32 -9.24
C THR A 206 -2.65 -6.55 -9.80
N LYS A 207 -2.74 -7.27 -10.91
CA LYS A 207 -4.01 -7.69 -11.52
C LYS A 207 -4.08 -9.21 -11.54
N LYS A 208 -5.26 -9.74 -11.24
CA LYS A 208 -5.54 -11.17 -11.36
C LYS A 208 -5.26 -11.66 -12.79
N ASP A 209 -4.80 -12.89 -12.91
CA ASP A 209 -4.42 -13.54 -14.17
C ASP A 209 -3.13 -12.95 -14.83
N MET A 210 -2.42 -12.04 -14.14
CA MET A 210 -1.17 -11.42 -14.60
C MET A 210 -0.09 -11.42 -13.51
N ASN A 211 -0.20 -12.27 -12.50
CA ASN A 211 0.67 -12.26 -11.33
C ASN A 211 1.66 -13.45 -11.30
N GLY A 212 2.09 -13.89 -12.49
CA GLY A 212 3.10 -14.95 -12.64
C GLY A 212 4.53 -14.45 -12.47
N THR A 213 5.49 -15.36 -12.63
CA THR A 213 6.93 -15.13 -12.41
C THR A 213 7.48 -13.90 -13.14
N GLN A 214 7.17 -13.74 -14.43
CA GLN A 214 7.74 -12.66 -15.21
C GLN A 214 7.18 -11.29 -14.81
N PHE A 215 5.89 -11.22 -14.50
CA PHE A 215 5.29 -10.00 -13.95
C PHE A 215 5.89 -9.65 -12.58
N ALA A 216 6.09 -10.66 -11.73
CA ALA A 216 6.74 -10.47 -10.44
C ALA A 216 8.17 -9.93 -10.58
N ALA A 217 8.95 -10.46 -11.53
CA ALA A 217 10.30 -9.97 -11.82
C ALA A 217 10.28 -8.48 -12.22
N ALA A 218 9.42 -8.11 -13.18
CA ALA A 218 9.30 -6.73 -13.65
C ALA A 218 8.85 -5.76 -12.53
N TYR A 219 7.94 -6.22 -11.65
CA TYR A 219 7.49 -5.46 -10.50
C TYR A 219 8.62 -5.23 -9.49
N ILE A 220 9.38 -6.28 -9.16
CA ILE A 220 10.51 -6.22 -8.23
C ILE A 220 11.63 -5.34 -8.79
N ASP A 221 11.82 -5.31 -10.10
CA ASP A 221 12.79 -4.40 -10.74
C ASP A 221 12.40 -2.93 -10.52
N VAL A 222 11.11 -2.58 -10.57
CA VAL A 222 10.63 -1.24 -10.19
C VAL A 222 10.95 -0.96 -8.72
N LEU A 223 10.70 -1.91 -7.80
CA LEU A 223 11.02 -1.74 -6.38
C LEU A 223 12.51 -1.53 -6.14
N LYS A 224 13.36 -2.31 -6.82
CA LYS A 224 14.82 -2.20 -6.71
C LYS A 224 15.35 -0.89 -7.28
N HIS A 225 14.74 -0.37 -8.33
CA HIS A 225 15.14 0.87 -8.96
C HIS A 225 15.03 2.06 -8.00
N TYR A 226 13.92 2.13 -7.24
CA TYR A 226 13.70 3.23 -6.30
C TYR A 226 14.31 2.99 -4.92
N ASP A 227 14.66 1.76 -4.56
CA ASP A 227 15.29 1.38 -3.28
C ASP A 227 14.62 2.04 -2.05
N ALA A 228 13.30 2.16 -2.11
CA ALA A 228 12.52 2.84 -1.10
C ALA A 228 12.36 2.02 0.19
N PRO A 229 12.29 2.65 1.38
CA PRO A 229 12.17 1.93 2.64
C PRO A 229 10.84 1.18 2.79
N TYR A 230 9.86 1.54 2.00
CA TYR A 230 8.57 0.85 1.90
C TYR A 230 7.96 1.05 0.51
N PHE A 231 7.05 0.15 0.15
CA PHE A 231 6.25 0.24 -1.06
C PHE A 231 4.78 -0.03 -0.77
N MET A 232 3.92 0.44 -1.64
CA MET A 232 2.48 0.27 -1.55
C MET A 232 2.00 -0.71 -2.62
N ASN A 233 1.34 -1.78 -2.21
CA ASN A 233 0.68 -2.66 -3.16
C ASN A 233 -0.76 -2.18 -3.40
N SER A 234 -1.13 -1.99 -4.65
CA SER A 234 -2.51 -1.75 -5.08
C SER A 234 -3.02 -2.98 -5.83
N GLY A 235 -4.27 -3.30 -5.65
CA GLY A 235 -4.86 -4.50 -6.24
C GLY A 235 -5.37 -5.46 -5.18
N LYS A 236 -5.81 -6.63 -5.61
CA LYS A 236 -6.48 -7.62 -4.75
C LYS A 236 -5.56 -8.73 -4.26
N GLU A 237 -4.37 -8.82 -4.80
CA GLU A 237 -3.41 -9.89 -4.56
C GLU A 237 -2.01 -9.30 -4.33
N LEU A 238 -1.15 -10.04 -3.65
CA LEU A 238 0.26 -9.70 -3.55
C LEU A 238 0.97 -10.09 -4.85
N VAL A 239 2.03 -9.37 -5.19
CA VAL A 239 2.85 -9.72 -6.34
C VAL A 239 3.45 -11.11 -6.19
N GLY A 240 3.46 -11.88 -7.27
CA GLY A 240 4.00 -13.24 -7.29
C GLY A 240 3.10 -14.30 -6.66
N TYR A 241 1.94 -13.95 -6.10
CA TYR A 241 1.07 -14.90 -5.41
C TYR A 241 0.61 -16.09 -6.28
N GLU A 242 0.53 -15.92 -7.58
CA GLU A 242 0.14 -16.98 -8.52
C GLU A 242 1.32 -17.88 -8.98
N SER A 243 2.53 -17.65 -8.47
CA SER A 243 3.74 -18.35 -8.88
C SER A 243 4.69 -18.55 -7.69
N ASP A 244 5.06 -19.79 -7.38
CA ASP A 244 6.02 -20.09 -6.31
C ASP A 244 7.35 -19.33 -6.52
N GLU A 245 7.87 -19.28 -7.75
CA GLU A 245 9.09 -18.56 -8.09
C GLU A 245 8.93 -17.03 -7.95
N GLY A 246 7.77 -16.48 -8.35
CA GLY A 246 7.47 -15.06 -8.18
C GLY A 246 7.32 -14.67 -6.72
N TRP A 247 6.75 -15.55 -5.91
CA TRP A 247 6.67 -15.40 -4.45
C TRP A 247 8.04 -15.38 -3.80
N ASP A 248 8.88 -16.37 -4.12
CA ASP A 248 10.25 -16.44 -3.62
C ASP A 248 11.05 -15.17 -3.95
N MET A 249 10.86 -14.60 -5.15
CA MET A 249 11.48 -13.33 -5.55
C MET A 249 11.05 -12.17 -4.64
N LEU A 250 9.76 -12.06 -4.29
CA LEU A 250 9.27 -11.02 -3.39
C LEU A 250 9.83 -11.18 -1.97
N VAL A 251 9.78 -12.40 -1.43
CA VAL A 251 10.34 -12.72 -0.10
C VAL A 251 11.83 -12.41 -0.05
N GLN A 252 12.58 -12.82 -1.07
CA GLN A 252 14.00 -12.53 -1.18
C GLN A 252 14.26 -11.03 -1.23
N TYR A 253 13.55 -10.28 -2.06
CA TYR A 253 13.68 -8.81 -2.15
C TYR A 253 13.48 -8.15 -0.79
N LEU A 254 12.41 -8.48 -0.07
CA LEU A 254 12.12 -7.89 1.25
C LEU A 254 13.21 -8.20 2.29
N ASN A 255 13.70 -9.45 2.29
CA ASN A 255 14.77 -9.85 3.21
C ASN A 255 16.13 -9.21 2.89
N GLU A 256 16.42 -8.94 1.62
CA GLU A 256 17.68 -8.34 1.19
C GLU A 256 17.68 -6.81 1.32
N SER A 257 16.60 -6.16 0.93
CA SER A 257 16.48 -4.69 0.97
C SER A 257 16.14 -4.15 2.36
N GLY A 258 15.49 -4.95 3.20
CA GLY A 258 14.92 -4.48 4.46
C GLY A 258 13.70 -3.57 4.28
N ALA A 259 13.20 -3.42 3.06
CA ALA A 259 11.98 -2.67 2.78
C ALA A 259 10.76 -3.30 3.46
N SER A 260 9.74 -2.51 3.69
CA SER A 260 8.49 -2.97 4.29
C SER A 260 7.31 -2.79 3.35
N ILE A 261 6.39 -3.76 3.35
CA ILE A 261 5.10 -3.58 2.67
C ILE A 261 4.19 -2.66 3.48
N ALA A 262 3.62 -1.67 2.82
CA ALA A 262 2.67 -0.73 3.39
C ALA A 262 1.28 -1.36 3.50
N MET A 263 0.84 -1.61 4.72
CA MET A 263 -0.46 -2.22 5.03
C MET A 263 -1.48 -1.13 5.35
N MET A 264 -2.32 -0.79 4.38
CA MET A 264 -3.35 0.24 4.54
C MET A 264 -4.45 -0.25 5.48
N GLU A 265 -4.78 0.59 6.47
CA GLU A 265 -5.88 0.32 7.38
C GLU A 265 -7.21 0.40 6.65
N GLN A 266 -8.04 -0.64 6.80
CA GLN A 266 -9.38 -0.70 6.23
C GLN A 266 -10.40 0.09 7.07
N ASN A 267 -11.62 0.25 6.54
CA ASN A 267 -12.70 1.00 7.19
C ASN A 267 -13.10 0.48 8.58
N ASP A 268 -12.96 -0.81 8.79
CA ASP A 268 -13.21 -1.49 10.06
C ASP A 268 -11.98 -1.55 10.95
N GLN A 269 -10.94 -0.79 10.61
CA GLN A 269 -9.64 -0.76 11.27
C GLN A 269 -8.85 -2.07 11.18
N SER A 270 -9.27 -3.00 10.31
CA SER A 270 -8.45 -4.14 9.95
C SER A 270 -7.28 -3.68 9.07
N LEU A 271 -6.20 -4.44 9.07
CA LEU A 271 -5.14 -4.29 8.08
C LEU A 271 -5.58 -4.91 6.75
N ASN A 272 -4.81 -4.71 5.68
CA ASN A 272 -5.01 -5.41 4.41
C ASN A 272 -4.71 -6.92 4.51
N LEU A 273 -5.14 -7.53 5.60
CA LEU A 273 -5.03 -8.99 5.83
C LEU A 273 -5.95 -9.81 4.92
N THR A 274 -6.74 -9.14 4.09
CA THR A 274 -7.57 -9.79 3.06
C THR A 274 -6.79 -10.14 1.80
N TRP A 275 -5.55 -9.66 1.64
CA TRP A 275 -4.70 -10.08 0.54
C TRP A 275 -4.27 -11.54 0.76
N PRO A 276 -4.51 -12.42 -0.23
CA PRO A 276 -4.01 -13.79 -0.15
C PRO A 276 -2.50 -13.80 0.09
N GLY A 277 -2.07 -14.62 1.05
CA GLY A 277 -0.64 -14.79 1.38
C GLY A 277 0.00 -13.71 2.24
N ILE A 278 -0.71 -12.64 2.66
CA ILE A 278 -0.07 -11.56 3.45
C ILE A 278 0.49 -12.07 4.80
N GLU A 279 -0.19 -13.01 5.46
CA GLU A 279 0.28 -13.58 6.72
C GLU A 279 1.56 -14.40 6.50
N ASP A 280 1.59 -15.21 5.43
CA ASP A 280 2.76 -16.01 5.07
C ASP A 280 3.94 -15.09 4.72
N LEU A 281 3.71 -14.03 3.93
CA LEU A 281 4.74 -13.04 3.60
C LEU A 281 5.35 -12.39 4.84
N LEU A 282 4.51 -11.98 5.80
CA LEU A 282 4.97 -11.36 7.03
C LEU A 282 5.76 -12.35 7.90
N ASP A 283 5.36 -13.62 7.96
CA ASP A 283 6.08 -14.65 8.71
C ASP A 283 7.42 -14.97 8.06
N GLU A 284 7.49 -15.09 6.74
CA GLU A 284 8.72 -15.43 6.00
C GLU A 284 9.74 -14.27 5.97
N THR A 285 9.25 -13.03 6.08
CA THR A 285 10.10 -11.84 6.09
C THR A 285 10.38 -11.28 7.48
N GLY A 286 9.98 -11.98 8.57
CA GLY A 286 10.15 -11.48 9.92
C GLY A 286 9.36 -10.20 10.22
N TYR A 287 8.18 -10.07 9.63
CA TYR A 287 7.24 -8.95 9.76
C TYR A 287 7.71 -7.62 9.13
N HIS A 288 8.28 -7.68 7.94
CA HIS A 288 8.55 -6.49 7.13
C HIS A 288 7.26 -5.83 6.64
N GLY A 289 6.47 -5.31 7.57
CA GLY A 289 5.21 -4.64 7.32
C GLY A 289 5.07 -3.36 8.13
N VAL A 290 4.49 -2.33 7.55
CA VAL A 290 4.23 -1.04 8.19
C VAL A 290 2.78 -0.63 8.04
N ARG A 291 2.14 -0.22 9.14
CA ARG A 291 0.75 0.25 9.10
C ARG A 291 0.65 1.65 8.51
N VAL A 292 -0.26 1.79 7.56
CA VAL A 292 -0.55 3.04 6.86
C VAL A 292 -1.97 3.47 7.17
N PHE A 293 -2.14 4.71 7.57
CA PHE A 293 -3.44 5.35 7.63
C PHE A 293 -3.72 6.05 6.31
N ASN A 294 -4.84 5.69 5.70
CA ASN A 294 -5.38 6.33 4.50
C ASN A 294 -6.72 6.96 4.83
N GLU A 295 -6.82 8.27 4.70
CA GLU A 295 -8.08 8.95 4.90
C GLU A 295 -8.95 8.84 3.65
N TRP A 296 -10.04 8.12 3.80
CA TRP A 296 -11.00 7.92 2.72
C TRP A 296 -11.91 9.13 2.56
N ALA A 297 -12.26 9.46 1.33
CA ALA A 297 -13.16 10.57 1.02
C ALA A 297 -14.47 10.56 1.83
N TYR A 298 -15.07 9.37 2.04
CA TYR A 298 -16.28 9.24 2.84
C TYR A 298 -16.08 9.59 4.33
N ILE A 299 -14.85 9.47 4.87
CA ILE A 299 -14.53 9.88 6.25
C ILE A 299 -14.55 11.40 6.34
N GLN A 300 -13.94 12.10 5.39
CA GLN A 300 -13.97 13.56 5.32
C GLN A 300 -15.43 14.06 5.19
N ASN A 301 -16.25 13.41 4.37
CA ASN A 301 -17.67 13.73 4.24
C ASN A 301 -18.44 13.55 5.57
N ARG A 302 -18.11 12.54 6.37
CA ARG A 302 -18.69 12.36 7.71
C ARG A 302 -18.34 13.49 8.66
N TYR A 303 -17.14 14.06 8.57
CA TYR A 303 -16.77 15.21 9.42
C TYR A 303 -17.70 16.38 9.15
N GLN A 304 -17.96 16.69 7.88
CA GLN A 304 -18.89 17.75 7.48
C GLN A 304 -20.30 17.49 7.96
N TYR A 305 -20.80 16.26 7.80
CA TYR A 305 -22.12 15.86 8.31
C TYR A 305 -22.23 16.03 9.84
N CYS A 306 -21.14 15.83 10.57
CA CYS A 306 -21.08 16.03 12.02
C CYS A 306 -20.82 17.49 12.43
N GLY A 307 -20.69 18.42 11.49
CA GLY A 307 -20.40 19.82 11.74
C GLY A 307 -18.94 20.10 12.12
N TYR A 308 -18.01 19.22 11.77
CA TYR A 308 -16.57 19.46 11.89
C TYR A 308 -16.05 20.10 10.60
N GLU A 309 -15.28 21.15 10.74
CA GLU A 309 -14.80 21.94 9.61
C GLU A 309 -13.26 21.82 9.49
N GLY A 310 -12.81 21.75 8.22
CA GLY A 310 -11.45 21.97 7.81
C GLY A 310 -10.40 20.99 8.34
N PRO A 311 -9.15 21.44 8.39
CA PRO A 311 -7.99 20.58 8.66
C PRO A 311 -7.88 20.08 10.09
N GLU A 312 -8.62 20.68 11.06
CA GLU A 312 -8.50 20.32 12.48
C GLU A 312 -8.94 18.89 12.75
N GLU A 313 -10.07 18.42 12.20
CA GLU A 313 -10.53 17.06 12.44
C GLU A 313 -9.66 16.03 11.69
N ILE A 314 -9.13 16.39 10.54
CA ILE A 314 -8.12 15.57 9.83
C ILE A 314 -6.88 15.42 10.71
N THR A 315 -6.37 16.51 11.28
CA THR A 315 -5.26 16.49 12.25
C THR A 315 -5.56 15.61 13.46
N ASN A 316 -6.78 15.71 14.02
CA ASN A 316 -7.24 14.86 15.14
C ASN A 316 -7.21 13.38 14.74
N THR A 317 -7.62 13.06 13.52
CA THR A 317 -7.65 11.69 13.04
C THR A 317 -6.25 11.14 12.79
N PHE A 318 -5.35 11.92 12.20
CA PHE A 318 -3.94 11.55 12.02
C PHE A 318 -3.24 11.34 13.35
N PHE A 319 -3.46 12.26 14.32
CA PHE A 319 -2.93 12.11 15.67
C PHE A 319 -3.38 10.80 16.32
N ARG A 320 -4.67 10.47 16.27
CA ARG A 320 -5.21 9.21 16.82
C ARG A 320 -4.70 8.00 16.07
N ALA A 321 -4.55 8.09 14.75
CA ALA A 321 -3.98 6.99 13.94
C ALA A 321 -2.56 6.65 14.41
N ILE A 322 -1.72 7.65 14.64
CA ILE A 322 -0.34 7.46 15.07
C ILE A 322 -0.26 7.07 16.55
N ALA A 323 -0.86 7.88 17.44
CA ALA A 323 -0.67 7.73 18.87
C ALA A 323 -1.44 6.54 19.49
N GLU A 324 -2.64 6.23 18.97
CA GLU A 324 -3.53 5.23 19.57
C GLU A 324 -3.56 3.91 18.80
N ARG A 325 -3.44 3.97 17.45
CA ARG A 325 -3.56 2.79 16.58
C ARG A 325 -2.25 2.28 16.02
N ASN A 326 -1.13 2.97 16.35
CA ASN A 326 0.21 2.63 15.89
C ASN A 326 0.34 2.59 14.34
N CYS A 327 -0.44 3.43 13.64
CA CYS A 327 -0.17 3.70 12.23
C CYS A 327 1.11 4.53 12.16
N LYS A 328 2.05 4.10 11.34
CA LYS A 328 3.37 4.73 11.23
C LYS A 328 3.49 5.62 10.01
N ILE A 329 2.69 5.38 8.99
CA ILE A 329 2.66 6.17 7.77
C ILE A 329 1.27 6.81 7.64
N ILE A 330 1.25 8.09 7.38
CA ILE A 330 0.09 8.82 6.91
C ILE A 330 0.19 8.91 5.39
N TYR A 331 -0.72 8.26 4.68
CA TYR A 331 -0.88 8.44 3.25
C TYR A 331 -1.63 9.74 3.02
N LEU A 332 -0.86 10.80 2.75
CA LEU A 332 -1.33 12.17 2.76
C LEU A 332 -2.05 12.50 1.45
N LYS A 333 -3.35 12.41 1.47
CA LYS A 333 -4.24 12.88 0.39
C LYS A 333 -4.63 14.33 0.60
N MET A 334 -4.97 14.98 -0.50
CA MET A 334 -5.46 16.36 -0.44
C MET A 334 -6.85 16.44 0.18
N ILE A 335 -7.09 17.52 0.90
CA ILE A 335 -8.33 17.78 1.63
C ILE A 335 -9.44 18.09 0.63
N LEU A 336 -10.58 17.44 0.79
CA LEU A 336 -11.75 17.67 -0.05
C LEU A 336 -12.60 18.82 0.50
N GLU A 337 -13.12 19.63 -0.41
CA GLU A 337 -14.12 20.67 -0.08
C GLU A 337 -15.41 20.05 0.46
N PRO A 338 -16.09 20.74 1.38
CA PRO A 338 -17.32 20.27 2.04
C PRO A 338 -18.45 19.83 1.09
N ASP A 339 -18.59 20.46 -0.04
CA ASP A 339 -19.69 20.25 -0.96
C ASP A 339 -19.53 19.05 -1.91
N ASN A 340 -18.49 18.25 -1.70
CA ASN A 340 -18.33 17.01 -2.47
C ASN A 340 -19.42 16.01 -2.12
N ASP A 341 -20.26 15.67 -3.10
CA ASP A 341 -21.18 14.53 -2.97
C ASP A 341 -20.40 13.22 -3.12
N VAL A 342 -20.04 12.63 -1.99
CA VAL A 342 -19.32 11.36 -1.91
C VAL A 342 -20.32 10.20 -1.97
N SER A 343 -21.04 10.06 -3.10
CA SER A 343 -21.84 8.86 -3.34
C SER A 343 -20.93 7.71 -3.74
N TRP A 344 -21.38 6.46 -3.49
CA TRP A 344 -20.62 5.23 -3.79
C TRP A 344 -20.37 5.02 -5.30
N ASP A 345 -21.03 5.80 -6.16
CA ASP A 345 -20.88 5.78 -7.62
C ASP A 345 -19.85 6.83 -8.12
N ALA A 346 -18.91 7.20 -7.27
CA ALA A 346 -18.00 8.34 -7.47
C ALA A 346 -16.85 8.10 -8.47
N ASP A 347 -16.82 7.00 -9.20
CA ASP A 347 -15.77 6.72 -10.20
C ASP A 347 -15.75 7.71 -11.38
N GLU A 348 -16.74 8.60 -11.50
CA GLU A 348 -16.86 9.59 -12.58
C GLU A 348 -16.88 11.06 -12.10
N LYS A 349 -16.69 11.33 -10.79
CA LYS A 349 -16.74 12.70 -10.26
C LYS A 349 -15.37 13.32 -10.12
N GLU A 350 -15.20 14.52 -10.67
CA GLU A 350 -14.10 15.42 -10.31
C GLU A 350 -14.30 15.90 -8.87
N TRP A 351 -13.38 15.49 -7.98
CA TRP A 351 -13.32 15.99 -6.61
C TRP A 351 -12.94 17.47 -6.60
N THR A 352 -13.61 18.27 -5.76
CA THR A 352 -13.18 19.63 -5.44
C THR A 352 -12.29 19.60 -4.19
N TYR A 353 -11.18 20.30 -4.24
CA TYR A 353 -10.16 20.27 -3.18
C TYR A 353 -10.05 21.63 -2.49
N VAL A 354 -9.72 21.59 -1.20
CA VAL A 354 -9.24 22.76 -0.47
C VAL A 354 -7.90 23.17 -1.07
N THR A 355 -7.82 24.42 -1.52
CA THR A 355 -6.64 24.97 -2.21
C THR A 355 -5.94 26.08 -1.42
N ASP A 356 -6.32 26.30 -0.15
CA ASP A 356 -5.62 27.23 0.74
C ASP A 356 -4.38 26.57 1.33
N PRO A 357 -3.15 27.00 0.99
CA PRO A 357 -1.93 26.43 1.54
C PRO A 357 -1.82 26.56 3.06
N ALA A 358 -2.47 27.56 3.68
CA ALA A 358 -2.45 27.76 5.11
C ALA A 358 -3.11 26.60 5.88
N ASP A 359 -4.12 25.95 5.30
CA ASP A 359 -4.78 24.81 5.90
C ASP A 359 -3.86 23.58 6.01
N TYR A 360 -3.10 23.29 4.96
CA TYR A 360 -2.11 22.22 4.95
C TYR A 360 -0.94 22.51 5.88
N GLU A 361 -0.46 23.75 5.88
CA GLU A 361 0.59 24.19 6.80
C GLU A 361 0.15 24.03 8.26
N LYS A 362 -1.04 24.49 8.59
CA LYS A 362 -1.62 24.36 9.93
C LYS A 362 -1.78 22.89 10.32
N MET A 363 -2.34 22.06 9.44
CA MET A 363 -2.57 20.64 9.68
C MET A 363 -1.27 19.91 10.04
N LEU A 364 -0.21 20.07 9.26
CA LEU A 364 1.05 19.37 9.48
C LEU A 364 1.81 19.90 10.69
N LYS A 365 1.84 21.24 10.91
CA LYS A 365 2.47 21.84 12.10
C LYS A 365 1.75 21.45 13.40
N ASP A 366 0.42 21.45 13.41
CA ASP A 366 -0.38 21.04 14.57
C ASP A 366 -0.19 19.55 14.86
N LEU A 367 -0.07 18.70 13.85
CA LEU A 367 0.22 17.28 14.01
C LEU A 367 1.58 17.06 14.69
N ASP A 368 2.62 17.70 14.18
CA ASP A 368 3.98 17.62 14.74
C ASP A 368 4.00 18.14 16.20
N ALA A 369 3.39 19.28 16.44
CA ALA A 369 3.36 19.91 17.78
C ALA A 369 2.65 19.02 18.82
N ARG A 370 1.66 18.23 18.42
CA ARG A 370 0.92 17.32 19.29
C ARG A 370 1.65 16.00 19.52
N LEU A 371 2.41 15.52 18.53
CA LEU A 371 3.13 14.25 18.61
C LEU A 371 4.49 14.38 19.30
N ALA A 372 5.16 15.52 19.18
CA ALA A 372 6.47 15.77 19.80
C ALA A 372 6.51 15.53 21.32
N PRO A 373 5.53 16.00 22.15
CA PRO A 373 5.51 15.72 23.57
C PRO A 373 5.38 14.23 23.94
N LEU A 374 4.87 13.41 23.00
CA LEU A 374 4.76 11.96 23.14
C LEU A 374 6.04 11.23 22.69
N GLY A 375 7.05 11.98 22.25
CA GLY A 375 8.33 11.48 21.80
C GLY A 375 8.37 11.01 20.35
N TYR A 376 7.34 11.29 19.56
CA TYR A 376 7.33 10.96 18.13
C TYR A 376 8.16 11.96 17.32
N THR A 377 8.86 11.44 16.31
CA THR A 377 9.63 12.23 15.36
C THR A 377 9.20 11.85 13.93
N ARG A 378 9.00 12.85 13.08
CA ARG A 378 8.73 12.61 11.65
C ARG A 378 9.99 12.17 10.94
N GLY A 379 9.88 11.18 10.06
CA GLY A 379 10.96 10.65 9.24
C GLY A 379 10.73 9.18 8.89
N THR A 380 11.70 8.60 8.18
CA THR A 380 11.62 7.20 7.74
C THR A 380 11.39 6.27 8.93
N VAL A 381 10.35 5.44 8.83
CA VAL A 381 9.97 4.48 9.86
C VAL A 381 10.81 3.23 9.73
N PRO A 382 11.64 2.88 10.71
CA PRO A 382 12.39 1.63 10.66
C PRO A 382 11.45 0.42 10.85
N ALA A 383 11.79 -0.70 10.23
CA ALA A 383 11.10 -1.96 10.47
C ALA A 383 11.13 -2.32 11.96
N MET A 384 10.01 -2.81 12.49
CA MET A 384 9.93 -3.22 13.89
C MET A 384 10.50 -4.63 14.06
N GLU A 385 11.48 -4.77 14.97
CA GLU A 385 12.05 -6.07 15.27
C GLU A 385 11.04 -6.99 15.97
N LEU A 386 10.74 -8.14 15.38
CA LEU A 386 9.89 -9.15 15.99
C LEU A 386 10.63 -9.85 17.14
N LYS A 387 10.15 -9.64 18.37
CA LYS A 387 10.68 -10.32 19.58
C LYS A 387 9.73 -11.40 20.05
N THR A 388 9.90 -12.63 19.54
CA THR A 388 9.09 -13.77 19.98
C THR A 388 9.52 -14.24 21.38
N PRO A 389 8.57 -14.55 22.30
CA PRO A 389 8.89 -15.18 23.58
C PRO A 389 9.52 -16.57 23.37
N SER A 390 10.54 -16.89 24.17
CA SER A 390 11.15 -18.23 24.13
C SER A 390 10.13 -19.33 24.49
N THR A 391 10.35 -20.54 23.98
CA THR A 391 9.48 -21.70 24.27
C THR A 391 9.33 -21.95 25.77
N ALA A 392 10.40 -21.76 26.55
CA ALA A 392 10.35 -21.88 28.01
C ALA A 392 9.41 -20.86 28.66
N LEU A 393 9.41 -19.62 28.17
CA LEU A 393 8.52 -18.54 28.62
C LEU A 393 7.06 -18.86 28.31
N ARG A 394 6.79 -19.32 27.07
CA ARG A 394 5.46 -19.76 26.65
C ARG A 394 4.94 -20.92 27.51
N LEU A 395 5.79 -21.92 27.82
CA LEU A 395 5.42 -23.04 28.65
C LEU A 395 5.01 -22.58 30.05
N VAL A 396 5.78 -21.70 30.69
CA VAL A 396 5.43 -21.17 32.03
C VAL A 396 4.11 -20.40 31.99
N GLN A 397 3.87 -19.62 30.94
CA GLN A 397 2.61 -18.90 30.76
C GLN A 397 1.43 -19.87 30.57
N SER A 398 1.57 -20.91 29.75
CA SER A 398 0.57 -21.96 29.54
C SER A 398 0.19 -22.67 30.82
N ILE A 399 1.20 -23.06 31.62
CA ILE A 399 0.98 -23.68 32.94
C ILE A 399 0.20 -22.73 33.86
N GLY A 400 0.57 -21.47 33.92
CA GLY A 400 -0.12 -20.48 34.74
C GLY A 400 -1.55 -20.20 34.30
N THR A 401 -1.78 -20.11 32.99
CA THR A 401 -3.13 -19.92 32.41
C THR A 401 -4.02 -21.11 32.72
N ALA A 402 -3.51 -22.34 32.55
CA ALA A 402 -4.20 -23.57 32.93
C ALA A 402 -4.51 -23.60 34.45
N ALA A 403 -3.56 -23.17 35.31
CA ALA A 403 -3.77 -23.09 36.75
C ALA A 403 -4.87 -22.07 37.11
N LEU A 404 -4.90 -20.89 36.44
CA LEU A 404 -5.96 -19.87 36.62
C LEU A 404 -7.32 -20.41 36.22
N LEU A 405 -7.42 -21.09 35.07
CA LEU A 405 -8.66 -21.73 34.63
C LEU A 405 -9.16 -22.79 35.61
N VAL A 406 -8.28 -23.64 36.13
CA VAL A 406 -8.65 -24.62 37.14
C VAL A 406 -9.15 -23.97 38.43
N LEU A 407 -8.49 -22.89 38.87
CA LEU A 407 -8.95 -22.12 40.05
C LEU A 407 -10.35 -21.48 39.79
N LEU A 408 -10.56 -20.96 38.59
CA LEU A 408 -11.85 -20.40 38.21
C LEU A 408 -12.96 -21.46 38.19
N PHE A 409 -12.68 -22.63 37.60
CA PHE A 409 -13.61 -23.77 37.61
C PHE A 409 -13.93 -24.23 39.03
N ASP A 410 -12.91 -24.35 39.92
CA ASP A 410 -13.13 -24.76 41.29
C ASP A 410 -14.00 -23.75 42.08
N LEU A 411 -13.92 -22.48 41.74
CA LEU A 411 -14.75 -21.45 42.34
C LEU A 411 -16.24 -21.66 42.11
N PHE A 412 -16.60 -22.11 40.87
CA PHE A 412 -17.98 -22.33 40.47
C PHE A 412 -18.48 -23.74 40.79
N PHE A 413 -17.66 -24.79 40.58
CA PHE A 413 -18.09 -26.18 40.59
C PHE A 413 -17.55 -27.01 41.76
N ARG A 414 -16.67 -26.48 42.62
CA ARG A 414 -16.06 -27.17 43.78
C ARG A 414 -15.49 -28.54 43.42
N ILE A 415 -14.67 -28.61 42.41
CA ILE A 415 -14.10 -29.83 41.86
C ILE A 415 -13.12 -30.50 42.84
N GLY A 416 -13.10 -31.87 42.85
CA GLY A 416 -12.18 -32.64 43.69
C GLY A 416 -10.72 -32.58 43.21
N ALA A 417 -9.77 -32.88 44.10
CA ALA A 417 -8.35 -32.77 43.81
C ALA A 417 -7.88 -33.54 42.56
N ARG A 418 -8.43 -34.73 42.31
CA ARG A 418 -8.11 -35.54 41.11
C ARG A 418 -8.50 -34.83 39.82
N TRP A 419 -9.68 -34.23 39.78
CA TRP A 419 -10.18 -33.50 38.63
C TRP A 419 -9.39 -32.20 38.37
N ARG A 420 -8.91 -31.52 39.41
CA ARG A 420 -8.01 -30.35 39.26
C ARG A 420 -6.69 -30.75 38.60
N THR A 421 -6.09 -31.86 39.01
CA THR A 421 -4.85 -32.34 38.39
C THR A 421 -5.09 -32.71 36.92
N ILE A 422 -6.18 -33.41 36.60
CA ILE A 422 -6.53 -33.77 35.23
C ILE A 422 -6.73 -32.51 34.37
N LEU A 423 -7.52 -31.56 34.85
CA LEU A 423 -7.77 -30.31 34.15
C LEU A 423 -6.51 -29.48 33.96
N LEU A 424 -5.61 -29.43 34.95
CA LEU A 424 -4.32 -28.78 34.82
C LEU A 424 -3.46 -29.43 33.71
N VAL A 425 -3.34 -30.76 33.73
CA VAL A 425 -2.57 -31.44 32.69
C VAL A 425 -3.16 -31.26 31.31
N VAL A 426 -4.48 -31.44 31.18
CA VAL A 426 -5.17 -31.21 29.90
C VAL A 426 -5.03 -29.78 29.42
N GLY A 427 -5.15 -28.79 30.34
CA GLY A 427 -4.94 -27.39 30.01
C GLY A 427 -3.52 -27.08 29.54
N VAL A 428 -2.51 -27.65 30.18
CA VAL A 428 -1.09 -27.48 29.77
C VAL A 428 -0.78 -28.13 28.43
N LEU A 429 -1.43 -29.25 28.10
CA LEU A 429 -1.25 -29.93 26.82
C LEU A 429 -2.04 -29.31 25.68
N GLY A 430 -3.10 -28.51 25.98
CA GLY A 430 -3.94 -27.85 25.01
C GLY A 430 -3.50 -26.41 24.65
N PHE A 431 -2.56 -25.85 25.39
CA PHE A 431 -1.90 -24.58 25.13
C PHE A 431 -0.47 -24.78 24.61
#